data_4794a89a3d98d1316dce9af10eaaa635
#
_entry.id   4794a89a3d98d1316dce9af10eaaa635
#
_cell.length_a   1.000
_cell.length_b   1.000
_cell.length_c   1.000
_cell.angle_alpha   90.00
_cell.angle_beta   90.00
_cell.angle_gamma   90.00
#
_symmetry.space_group_name_H-M   'P 1'
#
loop_
_entity.id
_entity.type
_entity.pdbx_description
1 polymer ?
#
loop_
_entity_poly.entity_id
_entity_poly.type
_entity_poly.pdbx_seq_one_letter_code
_entity_poly.pdbx_strand_id
1 'polypeptide(L)'
;MQKIKDRYRSLLRGEKGFTSRKPLGLGLDVALAYPNTYHIGMSNLGFQAVYQLFNSHPGIACDRVFVPDADIDRELERTQSSLLSLESETPITQFDVLAISVSFETDYLNIPKLLRLSKIPVRANDRNEWHPLVVMGGAAAFLNPEPVADFVDVVCVGEGEVLVPALLDVMNAADGRDDLLLRLAREPGFYVPRFYQVSYDDDGRIARFSQLTARHGVSSRCETRCESRKATAASMTISSRPARS
;
A
#
# COMPACT_ATOMS: atom_id res chain seq x y z
N MET A 1 -12.68 22.93 5.99
CA MET A 1 -12.91 21.69 6.74
C MET A 1 -14.38 21.23 6.77
N GLN A 2 -15.35 22.07 7.15
CA GLN A 2 -16.76 21.63 7.22
C GLN A 2 -17.28 21.10 5.88
N LYS A 3 -16.98 21.80 4.78
CA LYS A 3 -17.35 21.36 3.41
C LYS A 3 -16.85 19.94 3.08
N ILE A 4 -15.64 19.59 3.50
CA ILE A 4 -15.05 18.25 3.29
C ILE A 4 -15.84 17.20 4.06
N LYS A 5 -16.10 17.45 5.34
CA LYS A 5 -16.88 16.56 6.20
C LYS A 5 -18.32 16.36 5.70
N ASP A 6 -18.97 17.43 5.26
CA ASP A 6 -20.32 17.34 4.72
C ASP A 6 -20.36 16.51 3.42
N ARG A 7 -19.33 16.62 2.57
CA ARG A 7 -19.17 15.77 1.39
C ARG A 7 -19.02 14.31 1.78
N TYR A 8 -18.14 13.99 2.74
CA TYR A 8 -17.92 12.61 3.20
C TYR A 8 -19.19 12.00 3.80
N ARG A 9 -19.89 12.73 4.65
CA ARG A 9 -21.19 12.29 5.20
C ARG A 9 -22.23 12.06 4.13
N SER A 10 -22.24 12.90 3.06
CA SER A 10 -23.14 12.69 1.92
C SER A 10 -22.84 11.41 1.16
N LEU A 11 -21.56 11.08 0.94
CA LEU A 11 -21.16 9.83 0.30
C LEU A 11 -21.61 8.62 1.13
N LEU A 12 -21.31 8.62 2.43
CA LEU A 12 -21.69 7.53 3.34
C LEU A 12 -23.19 7.31 3.43
N ARG A 13 -24.00 8.37 3.40
CA ARG A 13 -25.48 8.23 3.39
C ARG A 13 -26.02 7.55 2.13
N GLY A 14 -25.30 7.64 1.02
CA GLY A 14 -25.64 6.99 -0.25
C GLY A 14 -25.34 5.50 -0.30
N GLU A 15 -24.52 5.00 0.62
CA GLU A 15 -24.11 3.61 0.64
C GLU A 15 -25.19 2.69 1.25
N LYS A 16 -25.25 1.45 0.74
CA LYS A 16 -26.19 0.41 1.22
C LYS A 16 -25.41 -0.86 1.53
N GLY A 17 -25.79 -1.56 2.59
CA GLY A 17 -25.29 -2.91 2.85
C GLY A 17 -23.94 -2.97 3.58
N PHE A 18 -23.81 -2.32 4.74
CA PHE A 18 -22.52 -2.05 5.36
C PHE A 18 -22.05 -2.97 6.48
N THR A 19 -20.70 -3.15 6.48
CA THR A 19 -19.90 -3.72 7.55
C THR A 19 -20.02 -2.86 8.82
N SER A 20 -20.13 -3.50 9.98
CA SER A 20 -20.14 -2.83 11.26
C SER A 20 -18.79 -2.10 11.46
N ARG A 21 -18.85 -0.79 11.56
CA ARG A 21 -17.69 0.06 11.82
C ARG A 21 -17.22 -0.10 13.26
N LYS A 22 -15.92 -0.25 13.45
CA LYS A 22 -15.29 -0.27 14.77
C LYS A 22 -14.76 1.12 15.13
N PRO A 23 -14.80 1.50 16.41
CA PRO A 23 -14.16 2.75 16.86
C PRO A 23 -12.64 2.62 16.75
N LEU A 24 -11.98 3.74 16.37
CA LEU A 24 -10.52 3.85 16.37
C LEU A 24 -9.96 3.84 17.81
N GLY A 25 -8.69 3.48 17.96
CA GLY A 25 -7.95 3.53 19.21
C GLY A 25 -8.14 2.33 20.13
N LEU A 26 -8.81 1.27 19.68
CA LEU A 26 -8.99 0.03 20.48
C LEU A 26 -8.03 -1.11 20.05
N GLY A 27 -7.27 -0.90 19.00
CA GLY A 27 -6.32 -1.86 18.45
C GLY A 27 -5.53 -1.19 17.35
N LEU A 28 -5.26 -1.90 16.25
CA LEU A 28 -4.58 -1.34 15.09
C LEU A 28 -5.56 -0.52 14.24
N ASP A 29 -5.21 0.73 14.01
CA ASP A 29 -5.98 1.64 13.17
C ASP A 29 -5.40 1.68 11.75
N VAL A 30 -6.19 1.29 10.75
CA VAL A 30 -5.80 1.19 9.35
C VAL A 30 -6.56 2.21 8.50
N ALA A 31 -5.84 3.05 7.79
CA ALA A 31 -6.39 3.86 6.70
C ALA A 31 -6.19 3.10 5.38
N LEU A 32 -7.26 2.51 4.83
CA LEU A 32 -7.21 1.80 3.55
C LEU A 32 -7.49 2.79 2.42
N ALA A 33 -6.47 3.09 1.64
CA ALA A 33 -6.52 4.03 0.53
C ALA A 33 -6.68 3.34 -0.81
N TYR A 34 -7.55 3.88 -1.67
CA TYR A 34 -7.53 3.63 -3.10
C TYR A 34 -6.98 4.88 -3.80
N PRO A 35 -5.90 4.79 -4.60
CA PRO A 35 -5.23 5.97 -5.16
C PRO A 35 -5.98 6.52 -6.39
N ASN A 36 -7.30 6.68 -6.27
CA ASN A 36 -8.19 7.29 -7.24
C ASN A 36 -9.42 7.86 -6.50
N THR A 37 -10.37 8.44 -7.24
CA THR A 37 -11.58 9.03 -6.67
C THR A 37 -12.49 7.99 -6.01
N TYR A 38 -13.37 8.44 -5.12
CA TYR A 38 -14.33 7.59 -4.41
C TYR A 38 -15.12 6.65 -5.33
N HIS A 39 -15.67 7.15 -6.44
CA HIS A 39 -16.50 6.34 -7.33
C HIS A 39 -15.72 5.23 -8.02
N ILE A 40 -14.46 5.50 -8.38
CA ILE A 40 -13.58 4.48 -9.00
C ILE A 40 -13.17 3.45 -7.95
N GLY A 41 -12.73 3.88 -6.77
CA GLY A 41 -12.33 2.96 -5.70
C GLY A 41 -13.49 2.06 -5.24
N MET A 42 -14.69 2.64 -5.07
CA MET A 42 -15.86 1.88 -4.64
C MET A 42 -16.46 0.97 -5.72
N SER A 43 -16.09 1.13 -6.99
CA SER A 43 -16.43 0.15 -8.04
C SER A 43 -15.47 -1.05 -8.08
N ASN A 44 -14.38 -1.02 -7.29
CA ASN A 44 -13.39 -2.09 -7.24
C ASN A 44 -13.73 -3.12 -6.15
N LEU A 45 -14.06 -4.34 -6.55
CA LEU A 45 -14.43 -5.41 -5.62
C LEU A 45 -13.27 -5.85 -4.73
N GLY A 46 -12.03 -5.86 -5.24
CA GLY A 46 -10.85 -6.20 -4.46
C GLY A 46 -10.63 -5.23 -3.31
N PHE A 47 -10.80 -3.92 -3.57
CA PHE A 47 -10.73 -2.90 -2.52
C PHE A 47 -11.80 -3.11 -1.44
N GLN A 48 -13.04 -3.40 -1.84
CA GLN A 48 -14.12 -3.67 -0.90
C GLN A 48 -13.86 -4.95 -0.08
N ALA A 49 -13.33 -6.00 -0.71
CA ALA A 49 -12.99 -7.24 -0.03
C ALA A 49 -11.90 -7.04 1.03
N VAL A 50 -10.85 -6.27 0.70
CA VAL A 50 -9.78 -5.94 1.66
C VAL A 50 -10.31 -5.06 2.79
N TYR A 51 -11.20 -4.11 2.51
CA TYR A 51 -11.86 -3.32 3.55
C TYR A 51 -12.68 -4.19 4.52
N GLN A 52 -13.44 -5.16 4.01
CA GLN A 52 -14.17 -6.11 4.82
C GLN A 52 -13.22 -7.02 5.63
N LEU A 53 -12.14 -7.48 5.00
CA LEU A 53 -11.14 -8.33 5.64
C LEU A 53 -10.54 -7.64 6.85
N PHE A 54 -10.07 -6.39 6.73
CA PHE A 54 -9.57 -5.62 7.86
C PHE A 54 -10.62 -5.47 8.97
N ASN A 55 -11.84 -5.06 8.63
CA ASN A 55 -12.89 -4.86 9.62
C ASN A 55 -13.48 -6.16 10.19
N SER A 56 -13.27 -7.32 9.57
CA SER A 56 -13.64 -8.61 10.15
C SER A 56 -12.71 -9.04 11.29
N HIS A 57 -11.46 -8.57 11.28
CA HIS A 57 -10.47 -8.93 12.30
C HIS A 57 -10.74 -8.20 13.63
N PRO A 58 -10.82 -8.89 14.78
CA PRO A 58 -11.25 -8.29 16.05
C PRO A 58 -10.41 -7.09 16.52
N GLY A 59 -9.10 -7.13 16.26
CA GLY A 59 -8.14 -6.11 16.70
C GLY A 59 -7.88 -4.98 15.71
N ILE A 60 -8.68 -4.85 14.63
CA ILE A 60 -8.49 -3.81 13.60
C ILE A 60 -9.71 -2.93 13.45
N ALA A 61 -9.50 -1.62 13.40
CA ALA A 61 -10.44 -0.65 12.87
C ALA A 61 -9.89 -0.11 11.54
N CYS A 62 -10.70 -0.15 10.49
CA CYS A 62 -10.28 0.28 9.16
C CYS A 62 -11.25 1.32 8.61
N ASP A 63 -10.71 2.47 8.22
CA ASP A 63 -11.40 3.53 7.50
C ASP A 63 -10.90 3.60 6.05
N ARG A 64 -11.75 4.10 5.14
CA ARG A 64 -11.39 4.27 3.73
C ARG A 64 -10.85 5.66 3.44
N VAL A 65 -9.97 5.73 2.44
CA VAL A 65 -9.37 6.97 1.95
C VAL A 65 -9.36 6.98 0.43
N PHE A 66 -9.62 8.12 -0.18
CA PHE A 66 -9.61 8.29 -1.64
C PHE A 66 -8.90 9.58 -2.02
N VAL A 67 -8.39 9.62 -3.25
CA VAL A 67 -7.92 10.89 -3.82
C VAL A 67 -9.13 11.82 -3.96
N PRO A 68 -9.06 13.02 -3.41
CA PRO A 68 -10.20 13.93 -3.43
C PRO A 68 -10.51 14.45 -4.83
N ASP A 69 -11.79 14.72 -5.08
CA ASP A 69 -12.24 15.46 -6.26
C ASP A 69 -11.61 16.88 -6.26
N ALA A 70 -11.52 17.51 -7.42
CA ALA A 70 -10.84 18.78 -7.61
C ALA A 70 -11.36 19.94 -6.72
N ASP A 71 -12.62 19.92 -6.30
CA ASP A 71 -13.20 20.94 -5.41
C ASP A 71 -12.78 20.72 -3.95
N ILE A 72 -12.64 19.47 -3.52
CA ILE A 72 -12.12 19.10 -2.19
C ILE A 72 -10.59 19.30 -2.14
N ASP A 73 -9.88 18.97 -3.21
CA ASP A 73 -8.44 19.19 -3.33
C ASP A 73 -8.10 20.70 -3.13
N ARG A 74 -8.81 21.58 -3.85
CA ARG A 74 -8.67 23.03 -3.68
C ARG A 74 -9.01 23.52 -2.27
N GLU A 75 -10.00 22.91 -1.63
CA GLU A 75 -10.36 23.26 -0.25
C GLU A 75 -9.29 22.82 0.76
N LEU A 76 -8.68 21.65 0.58
CA LEU A 76 -7.54 21.17 1.38
C LEU A 76 -6.35 22.14 1.25
N GLU A 77 -6.03 22.53 0.02
CA GLU A 77 -4.95 23.50 -0.24
C GLU A 77 -5.24 24.85 0.40
N ARG A 78 -6.46 25.38 0.21
CA ARG A 78 -6.89 26.69 0.77
C ARG A 78 -6.83 26.71 2.30
N THR A 79 -7.20 25.60 2.95
CA THR A 79 -7.26 25.51 4.41
C THR A 79 -5.99 24.96 5.02
N GLN A 80 -5.00 24.55 4.20
CA GLN A 80 -3.78 23.85 4.64
C GLN A 80 -4.06 22.64 5.50
N SER A 81 -5.22 22.02 5.30
CA SER A 81 -5.69 20.87 6.06
C SER A 81 -5.09 19.56 5.53
N SER A 82 -5.00 18.55 6.40
CA SER A 82 -4.66 17.18 6.01
C SER A 82 -5.87 16.48 5.40
N LEU A 83 -5.61 15.50 4.53
CA LEU A 83 -6.61 14.56 4.06
C LEU A 83 -7.16 13.77 5.25
N LEU A 84 -8.46 13.51 5.23
CA LEU A 84 -9.18 12.80 6.28
C LEU A 84 -9.64 11.44 5.76
N SER A 85 -9.80 10.49 6.67
CA SER A 85 -10.53 9.26 6.39
C SER A 85 -12.02 9.53 6.16
N LEU A 86 -12.65 8.65 5.37
CA LEU A 86 -14.06 8.82 4.98
C LEU A 86 -15.02 8.64 6.17
N GLU A 87 -14.79 7.62 6.98
CA GLU A 87 -15.69 7.20 8.06
C GLU A 87 -15.56 8.05 9.33
N SER A 88 -14.35 8.16 9.87
CA SER A 88 -14.11 8.85 11.14
C SER A 88 -13.80 10.32 10.99
N GLU A 89 -13.57 10.77 9.75
CA GLU A 89 -13.10 12.14 9.49
C GLU A 89 -11.79 12.45 10.25
N THR A 90 -10.94 11.43 10.42
CA THR A 90 -9.68 11.48 11.16
C THR A 90 -8.52 11.76 10.19
N PRO A 91 -7.55 12.62 10.54
CA PRO A 91 -6.33 12.83 9.75
C PRO A 91 -5.55 11.53 9.56
N ILE A 92 -5.06 11.28 8.34
CA ILE A 92 -4.39 10.01 8.02
C ILE A 92 -3.11 9.80 8.84
N THR A 93 -2.46 10.88 9.29
CA THR A 93 -1.29 10.81 10.18
C THR A 93 -1.57 10.22 11.56
N GLN A 94 -2.84 10.03 11.94
CA GLN A 94 -3.23 9.47 13.24
C GLN A 94 -3.49 7.95 13.17
N PHE A 95 -3.35 7.34 11.99
CA PHE A 95 -3.46 5.90 11.82
C PHE A 95 -2.09 5.24 11.99
N ASP A 96 -2.08 3.96 12.38
CA ASP A 96 -0.86 3.16 12.48
C ASP A 96 -0.37 2.73 11.11
N VAL A 97 -1.31 2.43 10.20
CA VAL A 97 -1.03 1.95 8.84
C VAL A 97 -1.82 2.76 7.81
N LEU A 98 -1.12 3.19 6.76
CA LEU A 98 -1.72 3.60 5.50
C LEU A 98 -1.55 2.45 4.49
N ALA A 99 -2.61 1.66 4.31
CA ALA A 99 -2.64 0.57 3.33
C ALA A 99 -3.17 1.08 1.99
N ILE A 100 -2.39 0.96 0.92
CA ILE A 100 -2.75 1.43 -0.42
C ILE A 100 -3.07 0.23 -1.30
N SER A 101 -4.32 0.12 -1.74
CA SER A 101 -4.77 -0.92 -2.66
C SER A 101 -4.72 -0.41 -4.11
N VAL A 102 -3.85 -0.97 -4.93
CA VAL A 102 -3.62 -0.52 -6.31
C VAL A 102 -3.96 -1.62 -7.30
N SER A 103 -4.94 -1.36 -8.16
CA SER A 103 -5.38 -2.32 -9.17
C SER A 103 -4.76 -2.06 -10.55
N PHE A 104 -4.44 -0.80 -10.85
CA PHE A 104 -3.91 -0.37 -12.15
C PHE A 104 -2.64 0.47 -11.98
N GLU A 105 -1.66 0.26 -12.83
CA GLU A 105 -0.38 0.99 -12.80
C GLU A 105 -0.56 2.51 -13.05
N THR A 106 -1.60 2.91 -13.76
CA THR A 106 -1.94 4.33 -13.97
C THR A 106 -2.21 5.07 -12.66
N ASP A 107 -2.65 4.35 -11.62
CA ASP A 107 -2.94 4.92 -10.30
C ASP A 107 -1.67 5.20 -9.48
N TYR A 108 -0.51 4.69 -9.89
CA TYR A 108 0.78 4.97 -9.25
C TYR A 108 1.09 6.46 -9.18
N LEU A 109 0.70 7.24 -10.18
CA LEU A 109 0.90 8.69 -10.22
C LEU A 109 0.19 9.43 -9.08
N ASN A 110 -0.84 8.82 -8.52
CA ASN A 110 -1.63 9.39 -7.44
C ASN A 110 -1.06 9.08 -6.04
N ILE A 111 -0.14 8.12 -5.90
CA ILE A 111 0.45 7.76 -4.61
C ILE A 111 1.22 8.92 -3.98
N PRO A 112 2.15 9.61 -4.68
CA PRO A 112 2.82 10.79 -4.12
C PRO A 112 1.85 11.92 -3.75
N LYS A 113 0.78 12.09 -4.54
CA LYS A 113 -0.26 13.08 -4.25
C LYS A 113 -1.00 12.73 -2.96
N LEU A 114 -1.42 11.47 -2.81
CA LEU A 114 -2.11 10.96 -1.62
C LEU A 114 -1.27 11.19 -0.36
N LEU A 115 0.01 10.83 -0.39
CA LEU A 115 0.95 11.02 0.72
C LEU A 115 1.10 12.51 1.08
N ARG A 116 1.28 13.39 0.08
CA ARG A 116 1.41 14.83 0.29
C ARG A 116 0.15 15.43 0.92
N LEU A 117 -1.03 15.08 0.43
CA LEU A 117 -2.31 15.55 0.97
C LEU A 117 -2.53 15.02 2.40
N SER A 118 -2.05 13.83 2.70
CA SER A 118 -2.08 13.24 4.04
C SER A 118 -1.05 13.83 4.99
N LYS A 119 -0.17 14.73 4.55
CA LYS A 119 0.96 15.27 5.33
C LYS A 119 1.95 14.19 5.80
N ILE A 120 2.07 13.11 5.06
CA ILE A 120 3.05 12.05 5.27
C ILE A 120 4.23 12.31 4.33
N PRO A 121 5.48 12.18 4.78
CA PRO A 121 6.65 12.31 3.92
C PRO A 121 6.53 11.39 2.70
N VAL A 122 6.73 11.95 1.50
CA VAL A 122 6.50 11.22 0.24
C VAL A 122 7.49 10.07 0.11
N ARG A 123 8.77 10.30 0.40
CA ARG A 123 9.77 9.24 0.35
C ARG A 123 9.76 8.40 1.62
N ALA A 124 9.85 7.09 1.47
CA ALA A 124 9.88 6.14 2.59
C ALA A 124 11.04 6.40 3.55
N ASN A 125 12.20 6.79 3.01
CA ASN A 125 13.41 7.07 3.82
C ASN A 125 13.30 8.33 4.69
N ASP A 126 12.33 9.21 4.44
CA ASP A 126 12.10 10.43 5.23
C ASP A 126 11.12 10.19 6.38
N ARG A 127 10.59 8.95 6.52
CA ARG A 127 9.64 8.56 7.58
C ARG A 127 10.36 8.02 8.81
N ASN A 128 9.74 8.23 9.95
CA ASN A 128 10.20 7.76 11.26
C ASN A 128 9.05 7.13 12.06
N GLU A 129 9.28 6.83 13.34
CA GLU A 129 8.34 6.20 14.27
C GLU A 129 6.96 6.91 14.36
N TRP A 130 6.92 8.22 14.09
CA TRP A 130 5.70 9.03 14.22
C TRP A 130 4.81 9.01 12.99
N HIS A 131 5.25 8.37 11.91
CA HIS A 131 4.50 8.29 10.68
C HIS A 131 3.86 6.92 10.51
N PRO A 132 2.65 6.83 9.92
CA PRO A 132 2.07 5.56 9.56
C PRO A 132 3.02 4.68 8.75
N LEU A 133 2.93 3.38 8.94
CA LEU A 133 3.55 2.42 8.03
C LEU A 133 2.80 2.47 6.70
N VAL A 134 3.48 2.79 5.61
CA VAL A 134 2.87 2.83 4.27
C VAL A 134 3.07 1.48 3.58
N VAL A 135 1.95 0.75 3.45
CA VAL A 135 1.91 -0.60 2.86
C VAL A 135 1.17 -0.53 1.54
N MET A 136 1.68 -1.17 0.49
CA MET A 136 1.00 -1.25 -0.81
C MET A 136 0.71 -2.70 -1.17
N GLY A 137 -0.50 -2.96 -1.66
CA GLY A 137 -0.91 -4.25 -2.19
C GLY A 137 -1.85 -4.10 -3.40
N GLY A 138 -2.31 -5.23 -3.92
CA GLY A 138 -3.22 -5.29 -5.06
C GLY A 138 -2.54 -5.75 -6.36
N ALA A 139 -3.30 -5.86 -7.44
CA ALA A 139 -2.86 -6.49 -8.69
C ALA A 139 -1.63 -5.79 -9.32
N ALA A 140 -1.61 -4.46 -9.32
CA ALA A 140 -0.47 -3.70 -9.87
C ALA A 140 0.80 -3.90 -9.03
N ALA A 141 0.67 -3.94 -7.70
CA ALA A 141 1.79 -4.21 -6.79
C ALA A 141 2.42 -5.59 -7.03
N PHE A 142 1.59 -6.58 -7.38
CA PHE A 142 2.06 -7.92 -7.75
C PHE A 142 2.82 -7.94 -9.08
N LEU A 143 2.39 -7.13 -10.05
CA LEU A 143 2.98 -7.09 -11.39
C LEU A 143 4.33 -6.37 -11.41
N ASN A 144 4.38 -5.12 -10.93
CA ASN A 144 5.60 -4.30 -10.94
C ASN A 144 5.55 -3.19 -9.88
N PRO A 145 6.02 -3.38 -8.66
CA PRO A 145 6.04 -2.36 -7.62
C PRO A 145 7.17 -1.33 -7.77
N GLU A 146 8.20 -1.61 -8.59
CA GLU A 146 9.43 -0.82 -8.64
C GLU A 146 9.23 0.68 -8.96
N PRO A 147 8.29 1.10 -9.84
CA PRO A 147 8.09 2.52 -10.12
C PRO A 147 7.69 3.36 -8.90
N VAL A 148 7.17 2.73 -7.86
CA VAL A 148 6.71 3.39 -6.63
C VAL A 148 7.41 2.90 -5.36
N ALA A 149 8.45 2.09 -5.50
CA ALA A 149 9.20 1.50 -4.40
C ALA A 149 9.75 2.55 -3.41
N ASP A 150 10.19 3.70 -3.90
CA ASP A 150 10.70 4.81 -3.08
C ASP A 150 9.61 5.47 -2.19
N PHE A 151 8.34 5.24 -2.49
CA PHE A 151 7.20 5.92 -1.83
C PHE A 151 6.49 5.03 -0.81
N VAL A 152 6.80 3.73 -0.76
CA VAL A 152 6.16 2.78 0.14
C VAL A 152 7.19 2.11 1.04
N ASP A 153 6.78 1.76 2.26
CA ASP A 153 7.67 1.08 3.21
C ASP A 153 7.69 -0.43 2.92
N VAL A 154 6.52 -0.97 2.55
CA VAL A 154 6.32 -2.41 2.35
C VAL A 154 5.39 -2.65 1.16
N VAL A 155 5.70 -3.63 0.33
CA VAL A 155 4.82 -4.14 -0.72
C VAL A 155 4.36 -5.54 -0.35
N CYS A 156 3.04 -5.74 -0.35
CA CYS A 156 2.38 -7.02 -0.14
C CYS A 156 2.18 -7.74 -1.48
N VAL A 157 2.76 -8.92 -1.64
CA VAL A 157 2.74 -9.73 -2.86
C VAL A 157 2.08 -11.08 -2.55
N GLY A 158 0.77 -11.15 -2.68
CA GLY A 158 -0.02 -12.35 -2.39
C GLY A 158 -1.47 -12.03 -2.01
N GLU A 159 -2.16 -13.04 -1.52
CA GLU A 159 -3.57 -12.96 -1.11
C GLU A 159 -3.72 -12.20 0.22
N GLY A 160 -4.67 -11.27 0.28
CA GLY A 160 -4.92 -10.44 1.47
C GLY A 160 -5.26 -11.27 2.70
N GLU A 161 -6.00 -12.36 2.53
CA GLU A 161 -6.41 -13.28 3.59
C GLU A 161 -5.23 -13.92 4.33
N VAL A 162 -4.10 -14.07 3.66
CA VAL A 162 -2.86 -14.61 4.25
C VAL A 162 -1.99 -13.48 4.78
N LEU A 163 -1.88 -12.38 4.03
CA LEU A 163 -0.93 -11.31 4.34
C LEU A 163 -1.41 -10.38 5.46
N VAL A 164 -2.72 -10.14 5.58
CA VAL A 164 -3.25 -9.26 6.65
C VAL A 164 -3.00 -9.84 8.04
N PRO A 165 -3.33 -11.11 8.35
CA PRO A 165 -2.97 -11.70 9.65
C PRO A 165 -1.46 -11.69 9.90
N ALA A 166 -0.63 -12.04 8.91
CA ALA A 166 0.82 -12.05 9.04
C ALA A 166 1.39 -10.66 9.34
N LEU A 167 0.87 -9.61 8.68
CA LEU A 167 1.25 -8.22 8.96
C LEU A 167 0.95 -7.86 10.42
N LEU A 168 -0.23 -8.23 10.93
CA LEU A 168 -0.64 -7.97 12.31
C LEU A 168 0.25 -8.67 13.32
N ASP A 169 0.54 -9.95 13.09
CA ASP A 169 1.39 -10.73 13.97
C ASP A 169 2.78 -10.10 14.08
N VAL A 170 3.34 -9.66 12.96
CA VAL A 170 4.64 -8.99 12.95
C VAL A 170 4.57 -7.62 13.62
N MET A 171 3.53 -6.82 13.38
CA MET A 171 3.36 -5.51 14.01
C MET A 171 3.23 -5.61 15.54
N ASN A 172 2.50 -6.61 16.02
CA ASN A 172 2.34 -6.83 17.47
C ASN A 172 3.62 -7.32 18.15
N ALA A 173 4.53 -7.96 17.39
CA ALA A 173 5.77 -8.53 17.92
C ALA A 173 7.00 -7.63 17.76
N ALA A 174 6.89 -6.55 16.99
CA ALA A 174 8.00 -5.68 16.65
C ALA A 174 8.29 -4.65 17.74
N ASP A 175 9.59 -4.37 17.94
CA ASP A 175 10.06 -3.30 18.80
C ASP A 175 10.55 -2.11 17.96
N GLY A 176 9.59 -1.28 17.55
CA GLY A 176 9.81 -0.11 16.72
C GLY A 176 9.87 -0.40 15.22
N ARG A 177 9.98 0.70 14.45
CA ARG A 177 9.85 0.67 12.97
C ARG A 177 10.93 -0.15 12.27
N ASP A 178 12.18 -0.05 12.70
CA ASP A 178 13.30 -0.75 12.03
C ASP A 178 13.23 -2.26 12.26
N ASP A 179 12.86 -2.70 13.47
CA ASP A 179 12.63 -4.13 13.77
C ASP A 179 11.42 -4.65 12.99
N LEU A 180 10.33 -3.88 12.92
CA LEU A 180 9.14 -4.20 12.13
C LEU A 180 9.51 -4.46 10.65
N LEU A 181 10.23 -3.55 10.02
CA LEU A 181 10.61 -3.68 8.62
C LEU A 181 11.57 -4.87 8.39
N LEU A 182 12.49 -5.12 9.32
CA LEU A 182 13.37 -6.30 9.27
C LEU A 182 12.61 -7.62 9.39
N ARG A 183 11.62 -7.69 10.26
CA ARG A 183 10.76 -8.88 10.42
C ARG A 183 9.93 -9.09 9.15
N LEU A 184 9.27 -8.05 8.65
CA LEU A 184 8.49 -8.13 7.41
C LEU A 184 9.34 -8.56 6.21
N ALA A 185 10.59 -8.10 6.11
CA ALA A 185 11.49 -8.53 5.04
C ALA A 185 11.84 -10.03 5.06
N ARG A 186 11.60 -10.72 6.18
CA ARG A 186 11.81 -12.16 6.35
C ARG A 186 10.55 -12.98 6.14
N GLU A 187 9.39 -12.35 6.22
CA GLU A 187 8.10 -13.01 6.05
C GLU A 187 7.79 -13.21 4.55
N PRO A 188 7.29 -14.39 4.15
CA PRO A 188 6.87 -14.62 2.77
C PRO A 188 5.75 -13.66 2.34
N GLY A 189 5.87 -13.11 1.14
CA GLY A 189 4.86 -12.22 0.57
C GLY A 189 5.06 -10.75 0.88
N PHE A 190 6.08 -10.38 1.67
CA PHE A 190 6.42 -8.99 1.92
C PHE A 190 7.74 -8.61 1.22
N TYR A 191 7.70 -7.56 0.44
CA TYR A 191 8.87 -6.93 -0.15
C TYR A 191 9.07 -5.57 0.51
N VAL A 192 10.23 -5.37 1.11
CA VAL A 192 10.63 -4.12 1.80
C VAL A 192 11.71 -3.44 0.97
N PRO A 193 11.36 -2.43 0.13
CA PRO A 193 12.26 -1.86 -0.88
C PRO A 193 13.59 -1.34 -0.32
N ARG A 194 13.58 -0.74 0.87
CA ARG A 194 14.78 -0.18 1.52
C ARG A 194 15.93 -1.18 1.73
N PHE A 195 15.65 -2.48 1.67
CA PHE A 195 16.66 -3.54 1.81
C PHE A 195 17.19 -4.07 0.49
N TYR A 196 16.84 -3.41 -0.62
CA TYR A 196 17.29 -3.79 -1.95
C TYR A 196 17.95 -2.62 -2.65
N GLN A 197 18.93 -2.94 -3.48
CA GLN A 197 19.59 -1.97 -4.34
C GLN A 197 19.48 -2.42 -5.79
N VAL A 198 18.94 -1.53 -6.61
CA VAL A 198 18.87 -1.70 -8.05
C VAL A 198 19.98 -0.90 -8.69
N SER A 199 20.75 -1.50 -9.58
CA SER A 199 21.68 -0.81 -10.47
C SER A 199 21.24 -0.96 -11.91
N TYR A 200 21.44 0.08 -12.70
CA TYR A 200 21.07 0.13 -14.11
C TYR A 200 22.32 0.11 -14.98
N ASP A 201 22.22 -0.45 -16.17
CA ASP A 201 23.23 -0.33 -17.23
C ASP A 201 23.11 1.01 -17.97
N ASP A 202 24.02 1.23 -18.92
CA ASP A 202 24.08 2.46 -19.74
C ASP A 202 22.82 2.65 -20.61
N ASP A 203 22.08 1.59 -20.88
CA ASP A 203 20.81 1.60 -21.61
C ASP A 203 19.58 1.84 -20.69
N GLY A 204 19.78 2.02 -19.38
CA GLY A 204 18.70 2.20 -18.40
C GLY A 204 17.96 0.92 -18.04
N ARG A 205 18.51 -0.26 -18.37
CA ARG A 205 17.95 -1.56 -17.98
C ARG A 205 18.50 -1.96 -16.60
N ILE A 206 17.74 -2.74 -15.84
CA ILE A 206 18.21 -3.29 -14.58
C ILE A 206 19.37 -4.23 -14.84
N ALA A 207 20.59 -3.78 -14.51
CA ALA A 207 21.81 -4.57 -14.60
C ALA A 207 21.94 -5.52 -13.40
N ARG A 208 21.57 -5.07 -12.21
CA ARG A 208 21.67 -5.86 -10.98
C ARG A 208 20.56 -5.47 -10.00
N PHE A 209 19.97 -6.49 -9.39
CA PHE A 209 19.06 -6.36 -8.24
C PHE A 209 19.69 -7.14 -7.08
N SER A 210 20.11 -6.46 -6.03
CA SER A 210 20.80 -7.10 -4.91
C SER A 210 20.16 -6.70 -3.59
N GLN A 211 20.02 -7.66 -2.70
CA GLN A 211 19.63 -7.40 -1.33
C GLN A 211 20.81 -6.75 -0.60
N LEU A 212 20.55 -5.63 0.08
CA LEU A 212 21.51 -5.03 0.98
C LEU A 212 21.64 -5.95 2.20
N THR A 213 22.76 -6.64 2.32
CA THR A 213 23.08 -7.38 3.54
C THR A 213 23.25 -6.35 4.66
N ALA A 214 22.24 -6.22 5.51
CA ALA A 214 22.40 -5.50 6.75
C ALA A 214 23.56 -6.17 7.50
N ARG A 215 24.53 -5.40 7.99
CA ARG A 215 25.69 -5.90 8.75
C ARG A 215 25.31 -6.64 10.05
N HIS A 216 24.04 -6.96 10.25
CA HIS A 216 23.51 -7.78 11.33
C HIS A 216 22.43 -8.75 10.81
N GLY A 217 22.86 -9.93 10.41
CA GLY A 217 22.08 -11.17 10.56
C GLY A 217 20.90 -11.44 9.62
N VAL A 218 20.84 -10.91 8.41
CA VAL A 218 19.86 -11.36 7.42
C VAL A 218 20.38 -12.60 6.70
N SER A 219 19.74 -13.74 6.97
CA SER A 219 20.09 -15.04 6.40
C SER A 219 19.74 -15.12 4.91
N SER A 220 20.65 -15.74 4.15
CA SER A 220 20.70 -15.96 2.70
C SER A 220 19.56 -16.77 2.06
N ARG A 221 18.40 -16.93 2.69
CA ARG A 221 17.30 -17.75 2.14
C ARG A 221 16.46 -17.10 1.03
N CYS A 222 16.67 -15.83 0.74
CA CYS A 222 15.89 -15.12 -0.27
C CYS A 222 16.47 -15.18 -1.70
N GLU A 223 17.77 -15.52 -1.84
CA GLU A 223 18.44 -15.57 -3.15
C GLU A 223 17.88 -16.64 -4.09
N THR A 224 17.47 -17.79 -3.55
CA THR A 224 17.00 -18.93 -4.35
C THR A 224 15.60 -18.73 -4.97
N ARG A 225 14.80 -17.82 -4.45
CA ARG A 225 13.43 -17.61 -4.95
C ARG A 225 13.33 -16.56 -6.06
N CYS A 226 14.28 -15.63 -6.13
CA CYS A 226 14.33 -14.63 -7.20
C CYS A 226 14.87 -15.22 -8.52
N GLU A 227 15.81 -16.20 -8.44
CA GLU A 227 16.33 -16.88 -9.63
C GLU A 227 15.30 -17.80 -10.30
N SER A 228 14.43 -18.47 -9.52
CA SER A 228 13.37 -19.31 -10.10
C SER A 228 12.31 -18.51 -10.86
N ARG A 229 12.10 -17.22 -10.54
CA ARG A 229 11.17 -16.34 -11.28
C ARG A 229 11.77 -15.80 -12.59
N LYS A 230 13.09 -15.61 -12.68
CA LYS A 230 13.77 -15.27 -13.94
C LYS A 230 13.63 -16.40 -14.98
N ALA A 231 13.65 -17.66 -14.54
CA ALA A 231 13.47 -18.82 -15.42
C ALA A 231 12.03 -18.93 -15.96
N THR A 232 11.02 -18.54 -15.19
CA THR A 232 9.60 -18.63 -15.62
C THR A 232 9.22 -17.49 -16.57
N ALA A 233 9.79 -16.30 -16.43
CA ALA A 233 9.56 -15.18 -17.34
C ALA A 233 10.24 -15.38 -18.72
N ALA A 234 11.36 -16.11 -18.75
CA ALA A 234 12.07 -16.41 -20.01
C ALA A 234 11.40 -17.51 -20.86
N SER A 235 10.47 -18.29 -20.30
CA SER A 235 9.79 -19.40 -21.00
C SER A 235 8.46 -19.00 -21.67
N MET A 236 8.01 -17.77 -21.57
CA MET A 236 6.83 -17.23 -22.27
C MET A 236 7.20 -16.53 -23.59
N THR A 237 8.11 -17.09 -24.37
CA THR A 237 8.30 -16.67 -25.76
C THR A 237 7.20 -17.30 -26.60
N ILE A 238 6.28 -16.49 -27.08
CA ILE A 238 5.17 -16.88 -27.95
C ILE A 238 5.73 -17.53 -29.22
N SER A 239 5.52 -18.83 -29.38
CA SER A 239 5.74 -19.57 -30.60
C SER A 239 4.74 -19.10 -31.66
N SER A 240 5.15 -18.23 -32.56
CA SER A 240 4.40 -17.89 -33.77
C SER A 240 4.45 -19.11 -34.72
N ARG A 241 3.33 -19.81 -34.88
CA ARG A 241 3.16 -20.80 -35.96
C ARG A 241 2.98 -20.07 -37.28
N PRO A 242 3.68 -20.51 -38.37
CA PRO A 242 3.41 -19.99 -39.68
C PRO A 242 2.09 -20.53 -40.22
N ALA A 243 1.33 -19.64 -40.88
CA ALA A 243 0.14 -19.99 -41.65
C ALA A 243 0.50 -20.94 -42.80
N ARG A 244 -0.23 -22.04 -42.93
CA ARG A 244 -0.20 -22.88 -44.14
C ARG A 244 -1.23 -22.36 -45.11
N SER A 245 -0.75 -22.16 -46.36
CA SER A 245 -1.50 -21.95 -47.59
C SER A 245 -2.56 -23.02 -47.84
#